data_4cd4944552f57eb41095cc370eb1658f
#
_entry.id   4cd4944552f57eb41095cc370eb1658f
#
_cell.length_a   1.000
_cell.length_b   1.000
_cell.length_c   1.000
_cell.angle_alpha   90.00
_cell.angle_beta   90.00
_cell.angle_gamma   90.00
#
_symmetry.space_group_name_H-M   'P 1'
#
loop_
_entity.id
_entity.type
_entity.pdbx_description
1 polymer ?
#
loop_
_entity_poly.entity_id
_entity_poly.type
_entity_poly.pdbx_seq_one_letter_code
_entity_poly.pdbx_strand_id
1 'polypeptide(L)'
;MMKEMSIDLETYSDMNITKCGAYKYAESEEFEILLFGVSVDGGPVTVYDLACGDTIPEEILAALSDENVTKWAFNASFERICLSNWLKKHHPEYFTGYRIPEDPAGQYLDPASWECTMIWSAYMGLPLSLEGVGAVLKLQDQKLKEGKDLIRYFCSPCKPTKSNGGRTRNLPEHDPEKWSLFKSYNKRDVEVEMAIQKRLSKYPVPDFIWDEYHLDQEINDRGIALDMDVVENAITFDERSKAALSETMQDITGVENPNSVVQMKAWLSENGVEAESLGKKDVAKLIDDTDGQVEEALRLRLQLAKSSVKKYQAMQNAVCKDGRAHGMFQFYGANRSGRWAGRLIQLQNLPQNHMPDLAEARAIVKAGDYDTLQLLYDDIQDTLSQLIRTAFVPRPGYKFIVSDFSAIEARVLAYLAGETWRSKVFAEGKDIYCASASQMFGVPVEKHGINGHLRQKGKI
;
A
#
# COMPACT_ATOMS: atom_id res chain seq x y z
N MET A 1 -8.11 12.08 -36.57
CA MET A 1 -7.98 10.88 -35.73
C MET A 1 -7.43 11.36 -34.40
N MET A 2 -8.10 11.03 -33.28
CA MET A 2 -7.70 11.40 -31.92
C MET A 2 -6.32 10.84 -31.62
N LYS A 3 -5.44 11.62 -30.97
CA LYS A 3 -4.08 11.21 -30.63
C LYS A 3 -3.89 11.02 -29.15
N GLU A 4 -4.49 11.91 -28.36
CA GLU A 4 -4.33 11.90 -26.92
C GLU A 4 -5.57 12.40 -26.20
N MET A 5 -5.72 11.99 -24.94
CA MET A 5 -6.73 12.48 -24.00
C MET A 5 -6.11 12.75 -22.65
N SER A 6 -6.47 13.88 -22.01
CA SER A 6 -6.22 14.12 -20.60
C SER A 6 -7.50 13.90 -19.82
N ILE A 7 -7.46 13.09 -18.77
CA ILE A 7 -8.64 12.55 -18.09
C ILE A 7 -8.53 12.77 -16.59
N ASP A 8 -9.66 13.09 -15.94
CA ASP A 8 -9.82 13.08 -14.49
C ASP A 8 -11.21 12.57 -14.13
N LEU A 9 -11.30 11.72 -13.11
CA LEU A 9 -12.54 11.09 -12.67
C LEU A 9 -12.91 11.50 -11.25
N GLU A 10 -14.20 11.75 -11.05
CA GLU A 10 -14.78 11.76 -9.71
C GLU A 10 -15.71 10.56 -9.56
N THR A 11 -15.50 9.77 -8.51
CA THR A 11 -16.15 8.47 -8.35
C THR A 11 -16.78 8.31 -6.97
N TYR A 12 -17.75 7.42 -6.87
CA TYR A 12 -18.32 6.98 -5.60
C TYR A 12 -18.12 5.47 -5.43
N SER A 13 -17.89 5.04 -4.20
CA SER A 13 -18.02 3.65 -3.77
C SER A 13 -18.34 3.62 -2.27
N ASP A 14 -18.99 2.55 -1.83
CA ASP A 14 -19.20 2.24 -0.41
C ASP A 14 -17.89 1.80 0.28
N MET A 15 -16.86 1.46 -0.52
CA MET A 15 -15.57 1.00 -0.04
C MET A 15 -14.62 2.15 0.30
N ASN A 16 -13.84 1.99 1.37
CA ASN A 16 -12.82 2.98 1.73
C ASN A 16 -11.53 2.73 0.94
N ILE A 17 -11.29 3.53 -0.09
CA ILE A 17 -10.14 3.41 -0.99
C ILE A 17 -8.79 3.39 -0.27
N THR A 18 -8.64 4.13 0.83
CA THR A 18 -7.36 4.17 1.58
C THR A 18 -7.06 2.85 2.30
N LYS A 19 -8.08 2.01 2.54
CA LYS A 19 -7.95 0.69 3.16
C LYS A 19 -7.87 -0.44 2.14
N CYS A 20 -8.66 -0.37 1.07
CA CYS A 20 -8.82 -1.47 0.11
C CYS A 20 -8.04 -1.29 -1.20
N GLY A 21 -7.62 -0.06 -1.55
CA GLY A 21 -6.99 0.26 -2.82
C GLY A 21 -7.98 0.42 -3.98
N ALA A 22 -7.47 0.92 -5.11
CA ALA A 22 -8.30 1.25 -6.28
C ALA A 22 -9.00 0.03 -6.89
N TYR A 23 -8.34 -1.13 -6.92
CA TYR A 23 -8.91 -2.36 -7.52
C TYR A 23 -10.18 -2.82 -6.81
N LYS A 24 -10.11 -3.06 -5.52
CA LYS A 24 -11.27 -3.48 -4.73
C LYS A 24 -12.32 -2.39 -4.63
N TYR A 25 -11.91 -1.12 -4.59
CA TYR A 25 -12.80 0.04 -4.62
C TYR A 25 -13.68 0.05 -5.88
N ALA A 26 -13.07 -0.18 -7.05
CA ALA A 26 -13.75 -0.18 -8.35
C ALA A 26 -14.52 -1.48 -8.64
N GLU A 27 -14.27 -2.58 -7.90
CA GLU A 27 -15.03 -3.83 -7.99
C GLU A 27 -16.35 -3.81 -7.21
N SER A 28 -16.59 -2.79 -6.38
CA SER A 28 -17.84 -2.70 -5.63
C SER A 28 -19.04 -2.64 -6.55
N GLU A 29 -20.14 -3.25 -6.16
CA GLU A 29 -21.42 -3.12 -6.87
C GLU A 29 -21.96 -1.68 -6.83
N GLU A 30 -21.62 -0.94 -5.76
CA GLU A 30 -21.99 0.46 -5.56
C GLU A 30 -21.01 1.44 -6.23
N PHE A 31 -20.00 0.92 -6.95
CA PHE A 31 -19.04 1.78 -7.65
C PHE A 31 -19.70 2.49 -8.83
N GLU A 32 -19.52 3.81 -8.89
CA GLU A 32 -19.99 4.68 -9.96
C GLU A 32 -18.94 5.74 -10.33
N ILE A 33 -18.84 6.07 -11.61
CA ILE A 33 -18.20 7.31 -12.05
C ILE A 33 -19.26 8.42 -12.01
N LEU A 34 -19.01 9.45 -11.24
CA LEU A 34 -19.92 10.59 -11.07
C LEU A 34 -19.69 11.65 -12.13
N LEU A 35 -18.43 12.02 -12.31
CA LEU A 35 -17.97 13.02 -13.28
C LEU A 35 -16.82 12.44 -14.10
N PHE A 36 -16.85 12.68 -15.39
CA PHE A 36 -15.79 12.34 -16.33
C PHE A 36 -15.32 13.62 -17.02
N GLY A 37 -14.19 14.15 -16.58
CA GLY A 37 -13.52 15.29 -17.20
C GLY A 37 -12.55 14.85 -18.26
N VAL A 38 -12.61 15.41 -19.46
CA VAL A 38 -11.71 15.05 -20.55
C VAL A 38 -11.36 16.24 -21.44
N SER A 39 -10.11 16.29 -21.87
CA SER A 39 -9.65 17.10 -23.00
C SER A 39 -9.14 16.17 -24.11
N VAL A 40 -9.52 16.42 -25.34
CA VAL A 40 -9.08 15.67 -26.52
C VAL A 40 -8.11 16.53 -27.31
N ASP A 41 -6.94 15.98 -27.67
CA ASP A 41 -5.88 16.59 -28.46
C ASP A 41 -5.51 18.03 -27.99
N GLY A 42 -5.47 18.21 -26.66
CA GLY A 42 -5.16 19.51 -26.04
C GLY A 42 -6.25 20.59 -26.20
N GLY A 43 -7.45 20.21 -26.59
CA GLY A 43 -8.62 21.08 -26.72
C GLY A 43 -9.24 21.49 -25.38
N PRO A 44 -10.38 22.19 -25.40
CA PRO A 44 -11.09 22.57 -24.19
C PRO A 44 -11.52 21.34 -23.36
N VAL A 45 -11.49 21.48 -22.02
CA VAL A 45 -11.97 20.42 -21.12
C VAL A 45 -13.49 20.38 -21.11
N THR A 46 -14.06 19.23 -21.39
CA THR A 46 -15.48 18.91 -21.23
C THR A 46 -15.67 18.04 -19.98
N VAL A 47 -16.69 18.30 -19.19
CA VAL A 47 -17.08 17.46 -18.05
C VAL A 47 -18.44 16.84 -18.34
N TYR A 48 -18.48 15.51 -18.36
CA TYR A 48 -19.72 14.74 -18.48
C TYR A 48 -20.23 14.40 -17.08
N ASP A 49 -21.41 14.85 -16.75
CA ASP A 49 -22.11 14.64 -15.48
C ASP A 49 -22.91 13.34 -15.52
N LEU A 50 -22.19 12.21 -15.36
CA LEU A 50 -22.81 10.87 -15.46
C LEU A 50 -23.84 10.63 -14.34
N ALA A 51 -23.64 11.23 -13.18
CA ALA A 51 -24.59 11.13 -12.07
C ALA A 51 -25.93 11.82 -12.39
N CYS A 52 -25.95 12.80 -13.28
CA CYS A 52 -27.17 13.48 -13.74
C CYS A 52 -27.65 13.01 -15.13
N GLY A 53 -27.04 11.98 -15.72
CA GLY A 53 -27.50 11.31 -16.94
C GLY A 53 -26.85 11.78 -18.23
N ASP A 54 -25.75 12.54 -18.17
CA ASP A 54 -24.95 12.80 -19.37
C ASP A 54 -24.37 11.48 -19.91
N THR A 55 -24.15 11.43 -21.22
CA THR A 55 -23.53 10.29 -21.91
C THR A 55 -22.20 10.70 -22.52
N ILE A 56 -21.20 9.81 -22.42
CA ILE A 56 -19.91 10.00 -23.08
C ILE A 56 -20.07 9.65 -24.56
N PRO A 57 -19.59 10.49 -25.51
CA PRO A 57 -19.61 10.19 -26.93
C PRO A 57 -18.92 8.86 -27.28
N GLU A 58 -19.49 8.12 -28.24
CA GLU A 58 -18.96 6.80 -28.68
C GLU A 58 -17.50 6.86 -29.13
N GLU A 59 -17.09 7.96 -29.77
CA GLU A 59 -15.71 8.19 -30.19
C GLU A 59 -14.72 8.26 -29.02
N ILE A 60 -15.14 8.83 -27.87
CA ILE A 60 -14.34 8.88 -26.65
C ILE A 60 -14.33 7.49 -25.99
N LEU A 61 -15.48 6.81 -25.91
CA LEU A 61 -15.57 5.46 -25.35
C LEU A 61 -14.66 4.48 -26.11
N ALA A 62 -14.69 4.51 -27.45
CA ALA A 62 -13.84 3.68 -28.30
C ALA A 62 -12.34 4.00 -28.08
N ALA A 63 -12.00 5.28 -27.93
CA ALA A 63 -10.62 5.73 -27.75
C ALA A 63 -10.02 5.29 -26.41
N LEU A 64 -10.84 5.02 -25.38
CA LEU A 64 -10.34 4.51 -24.08
C LEU A 64 -9.62 3.17 -24.21
N SER A 65 -10.07 2.30 -25.12
CA SER A 65 -9.47 0.99 -25.41
C SER A 65 -8.50 0.99 -26.60
N ASP A 66 -8.39 2.09 -27.33
CA ASP A 66 -7.49 2.19 -28.48
C ASP A 66 -6.03 2.41 -28.00
N GLU A 67 -5.14 1.47 -28.32
CA GLU A 67 -3.71 1.54 -27.99
C GLU A 67 -2.96 2.69 -28.68
N ASN A 68 -3.50 3.19 -29.79
CA ASN A 68 -2.91 4.29 -30.56
C ASN A 68 -3.30 5.67 -30.03
N VAL A 69 -4.18 5.74 -29.03
CA VAL A 69 -4.57 6.97 -28.34
C VAL A 69 -3.90 7.01 -26.98
N THR A 70 -3.03 7.96 -26.73
CA THR A 70 -2.39 8.14 -25.41
C THR A 70 -3.39 8.72 -24.42
N LYS A 71 -3.53 8.09 -23.25
CA LYS A 71 -4.35 8.57 -22.14
C LYS A 71 -3.45 9.11 -21.04
N TRP A 72 -3.66 10.36 -20.69
CA TRP A 72 -2.97 11.07 -19.62
C TRP A 72 -3.87 11.29 -18.42
N ALA A 73 -3.34 11.10 -17.23
CA ALA A 73 -3.99 11.53 -15.99
C ALA A 73 -2.97 11.78 -14.87
N PHE A 74 -3.37 12.51 -13.84
CA PHE A 74 -2.55 12.65 -12.63
C PHE A 74 -2.88 11.52 -11.65
N ASN A 75 -2.07 10.47 -11.63
CA ASN A 75 -2.29 9.15 -11.00
C ASN A 75 -3.08 8.17 -11.89
N ALA A 76 -2.69 8.11 -13.15
CA ALA A 76 -3.40 7.42 -14.24
C ALA A 76 -3.78 5.95 -13.97
N SER A 77 -3.13 5.28 -13.02
CA SER A 77 -3.53 3.93 -12.59
C SER A 77 -4.95 3.91 -12.01
N PHE A 78 -5.36 4.96 -11.31
CA PHE A 78 -6.71 5.05 -10.74
C PHE A 78 -7.77 5.17 -11.84
N GLU A 79 -7.58 6.10 -12.77
CA GLU A 79 -8.48 6.32 -13.90
C GLU A 79 -8.60 5.05 -14.75
N ARG A 80 -7.46 4.42 -15.08
CA ARG A 80 -7.42 3.19 -15.88
C ARG A 80 -8.21 2.04 -15.23
N ILE A 81 -8.02 1.80 -13.93
CA ILE A 81 -8.70 0.74 -13.19
C ILE A 81 -10.20 1.03 -13.09
N CYS A 82 -10.57 2.26 -12.73
CA CYS A 82 -11.96 2.69 -12.61
C CYS A 82 -12.70 2.57 -13.94
N LEU A 83 -12.10 3.07 -15.02
CA LEU A 83 -12.66 2.97 -16.37
C LEU A 83 -12.74 1.53 -16.89
N SER A 84 -11.78 0.68 -16.55
CA SER A 84 -11.83 -0.75 -16.89
C SER A 84 -13.08 -1.42 -16.30
N ASN A 85 -13.36 -1.20 -15.02
CA ASN A 85 -14.52 -1.80 -14.37
C ASN A 85 -15.83 -1.16 -14.85
N TRP A 86 -15.83 0.16 -15.04
CA TRP A 86 -17.01 0.88 -15.52
C TRP A 86 -17.38 0.52 -16.96
N LEU A 87 -16.41 0.44 -17.89
CA LEU A 87 -16.64 0.02 -19.28
C LEU A 87 -17.19 -1.40 -19.34
N LYS A 88 -16.60 -2.34 -18.63
CA LYS A 88 -17.11 -3.73 -18.56
C LYS A 88 -18.56 -3.82 -18.13
N LYS A 89 -18.97 -2.95 -17.20
CA LYS A 89 -20.33 -2.95 -16.63
C LYS A 89 -21.35 -2.22 -17.53
N HIS A 90 -20.96 -1.08 -18.11
CA HIS A 90 -21.88 -0.16 -18.78
C HIS A 90 -21.74 -0.12 -20.31
N HIS A 91 -20.55 -0.39 -20.82
CA HIS A 91 -20.22 -0.28 -22.26
C HIS A 91 -19.28 -1.41 -22.69
N PRO A 92 -19.67 -2.69 -22.49
CA PRO A 92 -18.80 -3.83 -22.80
C PRO A 92 -18.39 -3.90 -24.28
N GLU A 93 -19.15 -3.29 -25.19
CA GLU A 93 -18.85 -3.20 -26.62
C GLU A 93 -17.62 -2.33 -26.93
N TYR A 94 -17.28 -1.40 -26.04
CA TYR A 94 -16.09 -0.54 -26.16
C TYR A 94 -14.93 -1.00 -25.28
N PHE A 95 -15.11 -2.06 -24.49
CA PHE A 95 -14.06 -2.57 -23.63
C PHE A 95 -13.19 -3.59 -24.34
N THR A 96 -11.89 -3.31 -24.44
CA THR A 96 -10.87 -4.29 -24.84
C THR A 96 -9.80 -4.32 -23.77
N GLY A 97 -9.76 -5.42 -23.02
CA GLY A 97 -8.73 -5.64 -22.00
C GLY A 97 -7.47 -6.27 -22.58
N TYR A 98 -6.31 -5.89 -22.07
CA TYR A 98 -5.08 -6.56 -22.43
C TYR A 98 -4.95 -7.90 -21.68
N ARG A 99 -4.27 -8.87 -22.31
CA ARG A 99 -4.18 -10.23 -21.80
C ARG A 99 -2.77 -10.53 -21.31
N ILE A 100 -2.70 -11.01 -20.10
CA ILE A 100 -1.46 -11.56 -19.54
C ILE A 100 -1.65 -13.05 -19.20
N PRO A 101 -0.60 -13.85 -19.06
CA PRO A 101 -0.72 -15.28 -18.76
C PRO A 101 -1.57 -15.57 -17.50
N GLU A 102 -1.53 -14.67 -16.52
CA GLU A 102 -2.30 -14.76 -15.27
C GLU A 102 -3.75 -14.31 -15.41
N ASP A 103 -4.05 -13.47 -16.40
CA ASP A 103 -5.39 -12.99 -16.73
C ASP A 103 -5.64 -13.09 -18.23
N PRO A 104 -5.94 -14.29 -18.75
CA PRO A 104 -6.22 -14.50 -20.19
C PRO A 104 -7.54 -13.88 -20.63
N ALA A 105 -8.42 -13.50 -19.71
CA ALA A 105 -9.68 -12.82 -20.01
C ALA A 105 -9.47 -11.32 -20.29
N GLY A 106 -8.38 -10.73 -19.74
CA GLY A 106 -8.07 -9.31 -19.88
C GLY A 106 -9.03 -8.42 -19.08
N GLN A 107 -8.79 -8.30 -17.78
CA GLN A 107 -9.68 -7.56 -16.88
C GLN A 107 -9.52 -6.05 -16.95
N TYR A 108 -8.39 -5.54 -17.44
CA TYR A 108 -8.04 -4.12 -17.39
C TYR A 108 -7.64 -3.60 -18.77
N LEU A 109 -7.85 -2.30 -19.01
CA LEU A 109 -7.35 -1.60 -20.17
C LEU A 109 -5.83 -1.70 -20.25
N ASP A 110 -5.27 -1.80 -21.46
CA ASP A 110 -3.83 -1.93 -21.68
C ASP A 110 -3.08 -0.73 -21.06
N PRO A 111 -2.16 -0.96 -20.12
CA PRO A 111 -1.38 0.13 -19.51
C PRO A 111 -0.46 0.83 -20.51
N ALA A 112 -0.02 0.19 -21.60
CA ALA A 112 0.97 0.72 -22.52
C ALA A 112 0.55 2.05 -23.18
N SER A 113 -0.74 2.33 -23.26
CA SER A 113 -1.29 3.58 -23.80
C SER A 113 -1.64 4.62 -22.72
N TRP A 114 -1.29 4.35 -21.45
CA TRP A 114 -1.54 5.25 -20.33
C TRP A 114 -0.25 5.86 -19.79
N GLU A 115 -0.18 7.16 -19.77
CA GLU A 115 0.93 7.92 -19.20
C GLU A 115 0.47 8.70 -17.98
N CYS A 116 1.36 8.89 -17.01
CA CYS A 116 1.02 9.43 -15.71
C CYS A 116 1.82 10.71 -15.40
N THR A 117 1.14 11.84 -15.36
CA THR A 117 1.77 13.12 -15.07
C THR A 117 2.33 13.19 -13.64
N MET A 118 1.79 12.39 -12.70
CA MET A 118 2.37 12.23 -11.37
C MET A 118 3.75 11.54 -11.44
N ILE A 119 3.90 10.50 -12.27
CA ILE A 119 5.18 9.80 -12.48
C ILE A 119 6.18 10.71 -13.18
N TRP A 120 5.76 11.44 -14.21
CA TRP A 120 6.60 12.45 -14.84
C TRP A 120 7.09 13.48 -13.83
N SER A 121 6.19 13.99 -12.97
CA SER A 121 6.54 14.91 -11.90
C SER A 121 7.54 14.29 -10.91
N ALA A 122 7.33 13.04 -10.51
CA ALA A 122 8.22 12.32 -9.61
C ALA A 122 9.62 12.13 -10.20
N TYR A 123 9.72 11.78 -11.49
CA TYR A 123 10.98 11.67 -12.22
C TYR A 123 11.74 12.99 -12.23
N MET A 124 11.03 14.12 -12.31
CA MET A 124 11.60 15.48 -12.23
C MET A 124 11.90 15.92 -10.79
N GLY A 125 11.71 15.07 -9.78
CA GLY A 125 11.92 15.41 -8.37
C GLY A 125 10.85 16.31 -7.76
N LEU A 126 9.69 16.45 -8.41
CA LEU A 126 8.55 17.25 -7.95
C LEU A 126 7.66 16.45 -6.96
N PRO A 127 6.75 17.11 -6.23
CA PRO A 127 5.80 16.42 -5.34
C PRO A 127 4.90 15.40 -6.06
N LEU A 128 4.36 14.41 -5.29
CA LEU A 128 3.41 13.40 -5.78
C LEU A 128 1.94 13.83 -5.65
N SER A 129 1.66 15.13 -5.60
CA SER A 129 0.29 15.65 -5.54
C SER A 129 0.10 16.77 -6.56
N LEU A 130 -1.03 16.77 -7.23
CA LEU A 130 -1.39 17.79 -8.25
C LEU A 130 -1.24 19.21 -7.70
N GLU A 131 -1.77 19.46 -6.49
CA GLU A 131 -1.64 20.73 -5.78
C GLU A 131 -0.17 21.11 -5.54
N GLY A 132 0.63 20.14 -5.04
CA GLY A 132 2.05 20.38 -4.74
C GLY A 132 2.87 20.67 -5.99
N VAL A 133 2.64 19.96 -7.10
CA VAL A 133 3.33 20.22 -8.38
C VAL A 133 2.94 21.60 -8.91
N GLY A 134 1.64 21.91 -8.93
CA GLY A 134 1.15 23.23 -9.37
C GLY A 134 1.76 24.38 -8.58
N ALA A 135 1.90 24.23 -7.27
CA ALA A 135 2.52 25.22 -6.41
C ALA A 135 4.02 25.41 -6.71
N VAL A 136 4.78 24.30 -6.84
CA VAL A 136 6.23 24.36 -7.17
C VAL A 136 6.47 24.97 -8.54
N LEU A 137 5.67 24.62 -9.54
CA LEU A 137 5.77 25.15 -10.90
C LEU A 137 5.18 26.56 -11.04
N LYS A 138 4.57 27.11 -9.98
CA LYS A 138 3.93 28.44 -9.95
C LYS A 138 2.92 28.61 -11.09
N LEU A 139 2.06 27.61 -11.26
CA LEU A 139 0.98 27.69 -12.24
C LEU A 139 -0.02 28.77 -11.84
N GLN A 140 -0.57 29.48 -12.85
CA GLN A 140 -1.59 30.52 -12.63
C GLN A 140 -2.89 29.88 -12.09
N ASP A 141 -3.29 28.78 -12.71
CA ASP A 141 -4.42 27.97 -12.30
C ASP A 141 -3.93 26.88 -11.37
N GLN A 142 -4.44 26.90 -10.15
CA GLN A 142 -4.13 25.91 -9.12
C GLN A 142 -5.39 25.12 -8.76
N LYS A 143 -5.17 23.94 -8.17
CA LYS A 143 -6.25 23.09 -7.64
C LYS A 143 -7.14 23.85 -6.66
N LEU A 144 -8.45 23.69 -6.76
CA LEU A 144 -9.41 24.32 -5.85
C LEU A 144 -9.27 23.75 -4.44
N LYS A 145 -9.23 24.62 -3.43
CA LYS A 145 -9.03 24.23 -2.02
C LYS A 145 -10.20 23.44 -1.44
N GLU A 146 -11.39 23.70 -1.92
CA GLU A 146 -12.65 23.08 -1.50
C GLU A 146 -12.76 21.60 -1.92
N GLY A 147 -11.89 21.12 -2.81
CA GLY A 147 -11.96 19.79 -3.39
C GLY A 147 -12.03 18.63 -2.38
N LYS A 148 -11.25 18.71 -1.29
CA LYS A 148 -11.26 17.64 -0.25
C LYS A 148 -12.62 17.49 0.43
N ASP A 149 -13.33 18.60 0.67
CA ASP A 149 -14.66 18.56 1.30
C ASP A 149 -15.73 18.11 0.30
N LEU A 150 -15.60 18.46 -0.98
CA LEU A 150 -16.47 17.99 -2.06
C LEU A 150 -16.32 16.49 -2.29
N ILE A 151 -15.09 15.99 -2.39
CA ILE A 151 -14.80 14.55 -2.49
C ILE A 151 -15.41 13.81 -1.30
N ARG A 152 -15.16 14.26 -0.07
CA ARG A 152 -15.73 13.62 1.13
C ARG A 152 -17.25 13.65 1.12
N TYR A 153 -17.87 14.69 0.56
CA TYR A 153 -19.32 14.84 0.51
C TYR A 153 -19.97 13.91 -0.52
N PHE A 154 -19.45 13.85 -1.74
CA PHE A 154 -20.08 13.11 -2.85
C PHE A 154 -19.48 11.71 -3.08
N CYS A 155 -18.17 11.53 -2.84
CA CYS A 155 -17.45 10.29 -3.21
C CYS A 155 -17.39 9.24 -2.10
N SER A 156 -17.99 9.51 -0.92
CA SER A 156 -17.93 8.60 0.22
C SER A 156 -19.28 8.46 0.89
N PRO A 157 -19.58 7.31 1.52
CA PRO A 157 -20.76 7.14 2.35
C PRO A 157 -20.81 8.17 3.48
N CYS A 158 -21.99 8.64 3.80
CA CYS A 158 -22.23 9.52 4.94
C CYS A 158 -22.98 8.78 6.06
N LYS A 159 -22.76 9.22 7.31
CA LYS A 159 -23.50 8.65 8.44
C LYS A 159 -24.97 9.12 8.40
N PRO A 160 -25.95 8.21 8.57
CA PRO A 160 -27.34 8.59 8.69
C PRO A 160 -27.56 9.40 9.97
N THR A 161 -28.18 10.55 9.82
CA THR A 161 -28.55 11.47 10.92
C THR A 161 -29.94 12.00 10.71
N LYS A 162 -30.55 12.55 11.76
CA LYS A 162 -31.87 13.21 11.65
C LYS A 162 -31.82 14.41 10.69
N SER A 163 -30.69 15.14 10.69
CA SER A 163 -30.51 16.34 9.86
C SER A 163 -30.35 16.04 8.38
N ASN A 164 -29.83 14.84 8.02
CA ASN A 164 -29.73 14.45 6.63
C ASN A 164 -30.84 13.51 6.15
N GLY A 165 -31.91 13.36 6.90
CA GLY A 165 -33.03 12.50 6.56
C GLY A 165 -32.73 11.01 6.62
N GLY A 166 -31.67 10.59 7.34
CA GLY A 166 -31.29 9.19 7.49
C GLY A 166 -30.53 8.60 6.28
N ARG A 167 -30.10 9.43 5.31
CA ARG A 167 -29.40 8.96 4.12
C ARG A 167 -27.96 8.52 4.42
N THR A 168 -27.50 7.55 3.66
CA THR A 168 -26.14 7.00 3.73
C THR A 168 -25.23 7.52 2.63
N ARG A 169 -25.77 8.27 1.64
CA ARG A 169 -25.06 8.84 0.50
C ARG A 169 -25.60 10.23 0.15
N ASN A 170 -24.74 11.13 -0.29
CA ASN A 170 -25.13 12.42 -0.84
C ASN A 170 -25.17 12.34 -2.37
N LEU A 171 -26.25 12.77 -2.96
CA LEU A 171 -26.49 12.85 -4.40
C LEU A 171 -26.46 14.32 -4.88
N PRO A 172 -26.37 14.59 -6.18
CA PRO A 172 -26.33 15.97 -6.72
C PRO A 172 -27.48 16.87 -6.24
N GLU A 173 -28.70 16.33 -6.17
CA GLU A 173 -29.89 17.06 -5.73
C GLU A 173 -29.89 17.47 -4.25
N HIS A 174 -29.05 16.85 -3.42
CA HIS A 174 -28.96 17.20 -2.00
C HIS A 174 -28.22 18.51 -1.74
N ASP A 175 -27.35 18.93 -2.68
CA ASP A 175 -26.64 20.22 -2.62
C ASP A 175 -26.19 20.62 -4.04
N PRO A 176 -27.12 21.23 -4.84
CA PRO A 176 -26.82 21.59 -6.22
C PRO A 176 -25.67 22.62 -6.38
N GLU A 177 -25.49 23.49 -5.37
CA GLU A 177 -24.41 24.50 -5.40
C GLU A 177 -23.05 23.80 -5.26
N LYS A 178 -22.90 22.89 -4.27
CA LYS A 178 -21.70 22.07 -4.14
C LYS A 178 -21.46 21.19 -5.36
N TRP A 179 -22.54 20.67 -5.98
CA TRP A 179 -22.41 19.85 -7.19
C TRP A 179 -21.87 20.67 -8.36
N SER A 180 -22.36 21.89 -8.56
CA SER A 180 -21.83 22.80 -9.57
C SER A 180 -20.35 23.13 -9.34
N LEU A 181 -19.96 23.35 -8.08
CA LEU A 181 -18.56 23.57 -7.71
C LEU A 181 -17.72 22.30 -7.96
N PHE A 182 -18.28 21.11 -7.71
CA PHE A 182 -17.61 19.83 -7.93
C PHE A 182 -17.33 19.58 -9.41
N LYS A 183 -18.24 19.93 -10.32
CA LYS A 183 -17.99 19.93 -11.78
C LYS A 183 -16.86 20.87 -12.16
N SER A 184 -16.85 22.06 -11.59
CA SER A 184 -15.77 23.03 -11.81
C SER A 184 -14.43 22.55 -11.26
N TYR A 185 -14.46 21.78 -10.16
CA TYR A 185 -13.28 21.16 -9.56
C TYR A 185 -12.70 20.08 -10.49
N ASN A 186 -13.50 19.11 -10.98
CA ASN A 186 -13.07 18.08 -11.91
C ASN A 186 -12.48 18.71 -13.20
N LYS A 187 -13.16 19.71 -13.78
CA LYS A 187 -12.63 20.47 -14.92
C LYS A 187 -11.26 21.07 -14.63
N ARG A 188 -11.11 21.69 -13.45
CA ARG A 188 -9.87 22.34 -13.03
C ARG A 188 -8.72 21.34 -12.85
N ASP A 189 -8.99 20.13 -12.35
CA ASP A 189 -7.96 19.12 -12.17
C ASP A 189 -7.38 18.67 -13.53
N VAL A 190 -8.19 18.51 -14.58
CA VAL A 190 -7.71 18.25 -15.95
C VAL A 190 -6.91 19.45 -16.49
N GLU A 191 -7.41 20.69 -16.34
CA GLU A 191 -6.71 21.89 -16.81
C GLU A 191 -5.34 22.04 -16.14
N VAL A 192 -5.23 21.79 -14.85
CA VAL A 192 -3.95 21.85 -14.08
C VAL A 192 -3.02 20.73 -14.53
N GLU A 193 -3.52 19.52 -14.73
CA GLU A 193 -2.75 18.40 -15.24
C GLU A 193 -2.13 18.71 -16.61
N MET A 194 -2.92 19.22 -17.56
CA MET A 194 -2.45 19.63 -18.88
C MET A 194 -1.42 20.77 -18.81
N ALA A 195 -1.60 21.73 -17.88
CA ALA A 195 -0.64 22.80 -17.66
C ALA A 195 0.71 22.28 -17.14
N ILE A 196 0.69 21.24 -16.31
CA ILE A 196 1.90 20.52 -15.84
C ILE A 196 2.58 19.84 -17.04
N GLN A 197 1.86 19.06 -17.85
CA GLN A 197 2.40 18.41 -19.04
C GLN A 197 3.09 19.43 -19.95
N LYS A 198 2.41 20.53 -20.26
CA LYS A 198 2.96 21.61 -21.07
C LYS A 198 4.25 22.20 -20.47
N ARG A 199 4.31 22.31 -19.15
CA ARG A 199 5.51 22.84 -18.47
C ARG A 199 6.66 21.84 -18.51
N LEU A 200 6.36 20.55 -18.36
CA LEU A 200 7.34 19.47 -18.36
C LEU A 200 7.75 19.00 -19.75
N SER A 201 7.02 19.34 -20.81
CA SER A 201 7.29 18.91 -22.19
C SER A 201 8.70 19.17 -22.70
N LYS A 202 9.40 20.15 -22.09
CA LYS A 202 10.83 20.43 -22.39
C LYS A 202 11.78 19.38 -21.79
N TYR A 203 11.30 18.53 -20.90
CA TYR A 203 12.05 17.52 -20.18
C TYR A 203 11.32 16.19 -20.26
N PRO A 204 11.28 15.56 -21.43
CA PRO A 204 10.55 14.30 -21.63
C PRO A 204 11.10 13.20 -20.75
N VAL A 205 10.22 12.33 -20.32
CA VAL A 205 10.60 11.08 -19.64
C VAL A 205 11.19 10.14 -20.69
N PRO A 206 12.35 9.49 -20.43
CA PRO A 206 12.90 8.48 -21.32
C PRO A 206 11.98 7.26 -21.44
N ASP A 207 11.93 6.63 -22.61
CA ASP A 207 11.04 5.49 -22.91
C ASP A 207 11.18 4.36 -21.87
N PHE A 208 12.40 4.03 -21.46
CA PHE A 208 12.63 2.97 -20.47
C PHE A 208 11.99 3.23 -19.09
N ILE A 209 11.73 4.49 -18.74
CA ILE A 209 11.00 4.85 -17.51
C ILE A 209 9.50 4.58 -17.68
N TRP A 210 8.97 4.84 -18.89
CA TRP A 210 7.59 4.46 -19.21
C TRP A 210 7.43 2.94 -19.25
N ASP A 211 8.37 2.22 -19.82
CA ASP A 211 8.39 0.74 -19.82
C ASP A 211 8.32 0.19 -18.40
N GLU A 212 9.09 0.76 -17.45
CA GLU A 212 9.04 0.35 -16.05
C GLU A 212 7.73 0.75 -15.37
N TYR A 213 7.14 1.90 -15.71
CA TYR A 213 5.82 2.30 -15.21
C TYR A 213 4.72 1.35 -15.73
N HIS A 214 4.75 0.99 -16.99
CA HIS A 214 3.80 0.02 -17.57
C HIS A 214 3.98 -1.37 -16.93
N LEU A 215 5.21 -1.80 -16.68
CA LEU A 215 5.49 -3.02 -15.93
C LEU A 215 4.93 -2.98 -14.50
N ASP A 216 5.02 -1.83 -13.80
CA ASP A 216 4.38 -1.64 -12.50
C ASP A 216 2.87 -1.88 -12.57
N GLN A 217 2.23 -1.32 -13.60
CA GLN A 217 0.79 -1.51 -13.81
C GLN A 217 0.46 -2.99 -14.07
N GLU A 218 1.24 -3.68 -14.91
CA GLU A 218 1.06 -5.12 -15.17
C GLU A 218 1.24 -5.96 -13.90
N ILE A 219 2.27 -5.69 -13.08
CA ILE A 219 2.50 -6.38 -11.80
C ILE A 219 1.31 -6.17 -10.85
N ASN A 220 0.78 -4.95 -10.78
CA ASN A 220 -0.35 -4.61 -9.93
C ASN A 220 -1.65 -5.25 -10.45
N ASP A 221 -1.87 -5.29 -11.75
CA ASP A 221 -3.02 -5.97 -12.39
C ASP A 221 -2.97 -7.49 -12.18
N ARG A 222 -1.77 -8.07 -12.23
CA ARG A 222 -1.57 -9.49 -11.94
C ARG A 222 -1.93 -9.83 -10.50
N GLY A 223 -1.60 -8.96 -9.55
CA GLY A 223 -1.82 -9.15 -8.13
C GLY A 223 -1.13 -10.42 -7.59
N ILE A 224 -1.42 -10.74 -6.33
CA ILE A 224 -0.89 -11.93 -5.66
C ILE A 224 -2.00 -12.66 -4.91
N ALA A 225 -2.12 -13.98 -5.09
CA ALA A 225 -3.14 -14.77 -4.43
C ALA A 225 -2.89 -14.90 -2.92
N LEU A 226 -3.98 -14.87 -2.16
CA LEU A 226 -3.99 -15.02 -0.70
C LEU A 226 -4.71 -16.30 -0.29
N ASP A 227 -4.14 -17.00 0.70
CA ASP A 227 -4.83 -18.09 1.39
C ASP A 227 -5.75 -17.50 2.46
N MET A 228 -7.01 -17.26 2.08
CA MET A 228 -7.97 -16.57 2.95
C MET A 228 -8.35 -17.37 4.18
N ASP A 229 -8.28 -18.70 4.16
CA ASP A 229 -8.47 -19.53 5.37
C ASP A 229 -7.42 -19.17 6.43
N VAL A 230 -6.15 -19.02 6.02
CA VAL A 230 -5.08 -18.59 6.93
C VAL A 230 -5.31 -17.16 7.42
N VAL A 231 -5.70 -16.25 6.53
CA VAL A 231 -5.90 -14.83 6.87
C VAL A 231 -7.03 -14.67 7.89
N GLU A 232 -8.19 -15.24 7.65
CA GLU A 232 -9.39 -15.10 8.48
C GLU A 232 -9.22 -15.77 9.83
N ASN A 233 -8.67 -16.99 9.84
CA ASN A 233 -8.38 -17.69 11.08
C ASN A 233 -7.30 -16.97 11.91
N ALA A 234 -6.27 -16.41 11.27
CA ALA A 234 -5.26 -15.62 11.97
C ALA A 234 -5.85 -14.36 12.63
N ILE A 235 -6.81 -13.69 11.98
CA ILE A 235 -7.53 -12.56 12.58
C ILE A 235 -8.33 -13.01 13.81
N THR A 236 -9.09 -14.07 13.68
CA THR A 236 -9.90 -14.64 14.78
C THR A 236 -9.01 -15.08 15.95
N PHE A 237 -7.88 -15.71 15.66
CA PHE A 237 -6.92 -16.17 16.68
C PHE A 237 -6.24 -14.99 17.39
N ASP A 238 -5.89 -13.93 16.65
CA ASP A 238 -5.38 -12.69 17.22
C ASP A 238 -6.36 -12.05 18.19
N GLU A 239 -7.64 -11.95 17.81
CA GLU A 239 -8.69 -11.39 18.64
C GLU A 239 -8.90 -12.22 19.91
N ARG A 240 -9.00 -13.55 19.80
CA ARG A 240 -9.15 -14.47 20.93
C ARG A 240 -7.95 -14.39 21.88
N SER A 241 -6.73 -14.42 21.33
CA SER A 241 -5.51 -14.33 22.13
C SER A 241 -5.39 -12.98 22.86
N LYS A 242 -5.69 -11.87 22.19
CA LYS A 242 -5.66 -10.55 22.80
C LYS A 242 -6.70 -10.38 23.90
N ALA A 243 -7.88 -10.95 23.74
CA ALA A 243 -8.90 -10.94 24.78
C ALA A 243 -8.42 -11.68 26.04
N ALA A 244 -7.87 -12.89 25.90
CA ALA A 244 -7.32 -13.67 27.01
C ALA A 244 -6.13 -12.96 27.69
N LEU A 245 -5.17 -12.42 26.91
CA LEU A 245 -4.04 -11.66 27.44
C LEU A 245 -4.49 -10.40 28.19
N SER A 246 -5.54 -9.75 27.69
CA SER A 246 -6.09 -8.53 28.33
C SER A 246 -6.77 -8.86 29.66
N GLU A 247 -7.53 -9.96 29.71
CA GLU A 247 -8.15 -10.47 30.94
C GLU A 247 -7.09 -10.84 31.99
N THR A 248 -6.11 -11.65 31.61
CA THR A 248 -4.98 -12.01 32.51
C THR A 248 -4.26 -10.76 33.05
N MET A 249 -4.05 -9.77 32.19
CA MET A 249 -3.37 -8.53 32.60
C MET A 249 -4.26 -7.67 33.53
N GLN A 250 -5.58 -7.66 33.35
CA GLN A 250 -6.53 -7.03 34.27
C GLN A 250 -6.50 -7.73 35.63
N ASP A 251 -6.48 -9.07 35.66
CA ASP A 251 -6.42 -9.85 36.90
C ASP A 251 -5.13 -9.57 37.70
N ILE A 252 -4.00 -9.45 37.03
CA ILE A 252 -2.70 -9.17 37.66
C ILE A 252 -2.63 -7.72 38.15
N THR A 253 -3.09 -6.75 37.33
CA THR A 253 -2.85 -5.34 37.59
C THR A 253 -4.01 -4.62 38.27
N GLY A 254 -5.23 -5.16 38.19
CA GLY A 254 -6.44 -4.46 38.60
C GLY A 254 -6.80 -3.25 37.76
N VAL A 255 -6.12 -3.02 36.63
CA VAL A 255 -6.31 -1.86 35.76
C VAL A 255 -7.46 -2.12 34.80
N GLU A 256 -8.42 -1.21 34.68
CA GLU A 256 -9.59 -1.35 33.82
C GLU A 256 -9.22 -1.51 32.34
N ASN A 257 -8.23 -0.75 31.86
CA ASN A 257 -7.75 -0.82 30.49
C ASN A 257 -6.23 -1.03 30.42
N PRO A 258 -5.75 -2.27 30.33
CA PRO A 258 -4.33 -2.59 30.25
C PRO A 258 -3.60 -1.98 29.04
N ASN A 259 -4.33 -1.57 28.00
CA ASN A 259 -3.77 -0.88 26.84
C ASN A 259 -3.54 0.62 27.10
N SER A 260 -4.14 1.18 28.14
CA SER A 260 -3.93 2.59 28.51
C SER A 260 -2.52 2.81 29.06
N VAL A 261 -1.74 3.64 28.35
CA VAL A 261 -0.39 4.02 28.80
C VAL A 261 -0.44 4.72 30.16
N VAL A 262 -1.46 5.55 30.38
CA VAL A 262 -1.61 6.31 31.62
C VAL A 262 -1.88 5.40 32.82
N GLN A 263 -2.84 4.47 32.69
CA GLN A 263 -3.21 3.54 33.77
C GLN A 263 -2.04 2.59 34.08
N MET A 264 -1.36 2.06 33.05
CA MET A 264 -0.21 1.17 33.24
C MET A 264 0.99 1.86 33.88
N LYS A 265 1.25 3.13 33.55
CA LYS A 265 2.32 3.87 34.23
C LYS A 265 1.99 4.14 35.70
N ALA A 266 0.75 4.45 36.02
CA ALA A 266 0.32 4.63 37.41
C ALA A 266 0.50 3.34 38.19
N TRP A 267 0.06 2.20 37.68
CA TRP A 267 0.24 0.89 38.29
C TRP A 267 1.73 0.53 38.50
N LEU A 268 2.59 0.78 37.51
CA LEU A 268 4.02 0.54 37.61
C LEU A 268 4.65 1.41 38.70
N SER A 269 4.31 2.69 38.80
CA SER A 269 4.80 3.59 39.84
C SER A 269 4.35 3.15 41.24
N GLU A 270 3.11 2.67 41.42
CA GLU A 270 2.59 2.07 42.64
C GLU A 270 3.39 0.80 43.07
N ASN A 271 3.94 0.09 42.08
CA ASN A 271 4.81 -1.07 42.32
C ASN A 271 6.32 -0.75 42.30
N GLY A 272 6.68 0.54 42.44
CA GLY A 272 8.06 1.00 42.59
C GLY A 272 8.86 1.08 41.28
N VAL A 273 8.19 1.03 40.13
CA VAL A 273 8.84 1.08 38.80
C VAL A 273 8.44 2.35 38.07
N GLU A 274 9.39 3.25 37.86
CA GLU A 274 9.17 4.46 37.07
C GLU A 274 9.45 4.22 35.57
N ALA A 275 8.47 4.53 34.73
CA ALA A 275 8.57 4.33 33.28
C ALA A 275 8.32 5.64 32.52
N GLU A 276 9.31 6.18 31.85
CA GLU A 276 9.18 7.37 31.02
C GLU A 276 8.35 7.05 29.74
N SER A 277 8.53 5.85 29.20
CA SER A 277 7.85 5.36 27.99
C SER A 277 7.49 3.87 28.16
N LEU A 278 6.37 3.46 27.55
CA LEU A 278 5.99 2.05 27.41
C LEU A 278 6.16 1.56 25.97
N GLY A 279 7.11 2.12 25.24
CA GLY A 279 7.54 1.65 23.94
C GLY A 279 8.25 0.30 24.02
N LYS A 280 8.23 -0.48 22.94
CA LYS A 280 8.79 -1.84 22.89
C LYS A 280 10.21 -1.95 23.44
N LYS A 281 11.08 -0.96 23.15
CA LYS A 281 12.48 -0.98 23.62
C LYS A 281 12.61 -0.69 25.13
N ASP A 282 11.75 0.18 25.63
CA ASP A 282 11.79 0.60 27.02
C ASP A 282 11.18 -0.47 27.93
N VAL A 283 10.05 -1.06 27.49
CA VAL A 283 9.44 -2.22 28.17
C VAL A 283 10.41 -3.41 28.23
N ALA A 284 11.15 -3.69 27.14
CA ALA A 284 12.12 -4.78 27.13
C ALA A 284 13.24 -4.57 28.19
N LYS A 285 13.70 -3.33 28.38
CA LYS A 285 14.68 -3.01 29.44
C LYS A 285 14.08 -3.16 30.82
N LEU A 286 12.84 -2.69 31.01
CA LEU A 286 12.18 -2.79 32.32
C LEU A 286 11.98 -4.25 32.75
N ILE A 287 11.72 -5.16 31.79
CA ILE A 287 11.64 -6.60 32.07
C ILE A 287 12.95 -7.16 32.63
N ASP A 288 14.10 -6.72 32.10
CA ASP A 288 15.42 -7.17 32.59
C ASP A 288 15.73 -6.68 34.04
N ASP A 289 15.06 -5.61 34.48
CA ASP A 289 15.27 -4.96 35.77
C ASP A 289 14.15 -5.25 36.80
N THR A 290 13.15 -6.08 36.43
CA THR A 290 11.96 -6.36 37.27
C THR A 290 11.73 -7.87 37.43
N ASP A 291 10.94 -8.25 38.43
CA ASP A 291 10.55 -9.64 38.69
C ASP A 291 9.08 -9.76 39.09
N GLY A 292 8.60 -11.00 39.27
CA GLY A 292 7.25 -11.32 39.72
C GLY A 292 6.14 -10.74 38.88
N GLN A 293 5.11 -10.18 39.50
CA GLN A 293 3.92 -9.66 38.81
C GLN A 293 4.22 -8.50 37.84
N VAL A 294 5.25 -7.68 38.15
CA VAL A 294 5.62 -6.55 37.30
C VAL A 294 6.24 -7.06 36.01
N GLU A 295 7.17 -8.00 36.09
CA GLU A 295 7.77 -8.65 34.92
C GLU A 295 6.69 -9.32 34.06
N GLU A 296 5.80 -10.07 34.68
CA GLU A 296 4.71 -10.76 33.97
C GLU A 296 3.79 -9.77 33.23
N ALA A 297 3.33 -8.70 33.89
CA ALA A 297 2.51 -7.66 33.28
C ALA A 297 3.23 -6.96 32.12
N LEU A 298 4.52 -6.70 32.22
CA LEU A 298 5.32 -6.11 31.14
C LEU A 298 5.49 -7.07 29.95
N ARG A 299 5.66 -8.38 30.19
CA ARG A 299 5.69 -9.41 29.14
C ARG A 299 4.37 -9.51 28.38
N LEU A 300 3.24 -9.57 29.10
CA LEU A 300 1.89 -9.56 28.52
C LEU A 300 1.66 -8.28 27.68
N ARG A 301 2.11 -7.14 28.17
CA ARG A 301 2.00 -5.89 27.42
C ARG A 301 2.81 -5.90 26.12
N LEU A 302 4.00 -6.51 26.09
CA LEU A 302 4.76 -6.67 24.84
C LEU A 302 4.01 -7.53 23.81
N GLN A 303 3.35 -8.60 24.27
CA GLN A 303 2.53 -9.45 23.40
C GLN A 303 1.33 -8.67 22.85
N LEU A 304 0.58 -7.98 23.70
CA LEU A 304 -0.56 -7.14 23.31
C LEU A 304 -0.18 -6.03 22.33
N ALA A 305 1.03 -5.47 22.47
CA ALA A 305 1.53 -4.40 21.60
C ALA A 305 2.00 -4.87 20.21
N LYS A 306 2.03 -6.18 19.93
CA LYS A 306 2.42 -6.69 18.61
C LYS A 306 1.42 -6.26 17.55
N SER A 307 1.89 -5.41 16.63
CA SER A 307 1.06 -4.82 15.57
C SER A 307 1.19 -5.53 14.21
N SER A 308 2.13 -6.49 14.10
CA SER A 308 2.40 -7.19 12.83
C SER A 308 1.19 -7.96 12.30
N VAL A 309 0.36 -8.50 13.21
CA VAL A 309 -0.88 -9.22 12.87
C VAL A 309 -1.90 -8.33 12.13
N LYS A 310 -1.82 -6.99 12.26
CA LYS A 310 -2.61 -6.07 11.44
C LYS A 310 -2.41 -6.23 9.93
N LYS A 311 -1.35 -6.95 9.51
CA LYS A 311 -1.13 -7.31 8.11
C LYS A 311 -2.22 -8.24 7.57
N TYR A 312 -2.75 -9.16 8.37
CA TYR A 312 -3.89 -9.98 7.97
C TYR A 312 -5.15 -9.14 7.72
N GLN A 313 -5.40 -8.14 8.57
CA GLN A 313 -6.50 -7.20 8.33
C GLN A 313 -6.29 -6.39 7.04
N ALA A 314 -5.05 -6.00 6.74
CA ALA A 314 -4.72 -5.34 5.47
C ALA A 314 -4.92 -6.27 4.27
N MET A 315 -4.62 -7.57 4.40
CA MET A 315 -4.89 -8.59 3.37
C MET A 315 -6.40 -8.74 3.14
N GLN A 316 -7.20 -8.89 4.19
CA GLN A 316 -8.66 -8.99 4.11
C GLN A 316 -9.28 -7.74 3.47
N ASN A 317 -8.75 -6.56 3.79
CA ASN A 317 -9.22 -5.32 3.19
C ASN A 317 -8.85 -5.21 1.70
N ALA A 318 -7.71 -5.76 1.29
CA ALA A 318 -7.17 -5.59 -0.07
C ALA A 318 -7.54 -6.73 -1.04
N VAL A 319 -7.98 -7.90 -0.54
CA VAL A 319 -8.33 -9.03 -1.41
C VAL A 319 -9.54 -8.68 -2.28
N CYS A 320 -9.41 -8.92 -3.59
CA CYS A 320 -10.44 -8.75 -4.60
C CYS A 320 -11.28 -10.02 -4.79
N LYS A 321 -12.32 -9.96 -5.62
CA LYS A 321 -13.26 -11.07 -5.88
C LYS A 321 -12.58 -12.33 -6.45
N ASP A 322 -11.44 -12.17 -7.11
CA ASP A 322 -10.63 -13.27 -7.65
C ASP A 322 -9.70 -13.95 -6.62
N GLY A 323 -9.75 -13.54 -5.34
CA GLY A 323 -8.90 -14.06 -4.26
C GLY A 323 -7.47 -13.51 -4.27
N ARG A 324 -7.21 -12.45 -5.02
CA ARG A 324 -5.89 -11.82 -5.15
C ARG A 324 -5.88 -10.43 -4.54
N ALA A 325 -4.74 -10.00 -4.03
CA ALA A 325 -4.50 -8.63 -3.66
C ALA A 325 -3.80 -7.91 -4.82
N HIS A 326 -4.40 -6.83 -5.31
CA HIS A 326 -3.93 -6.02 -6.41
C HIS A 326 -3.43 -4.66 -5.91
N GLY A 327 -2.63 -3.94 -6.73
CA GLY A 327 -2.18 -2.59 -6.39
C GLY A 327 -1.21 -2.53 -5.22
N MET A 328 -0.35 -3.55 -5.08
CA MET A 328 0.58 -3.67 -3.96
C MET A 328 1.81 -2.78 -4.08
N PHE A 329 2.07 -2.20 -5.24
CA PHE A 329 3.25 -1.41 -5.55
C PHE A 329 2.90 -0.06 -6.18
N GLN A 330 3.84 0.86 -6.08
CA GLN A 330 3.82 2.11 -6.82
C GLN A 330 5.23 2.41 -7.33
N PHE A 331 5.39 2.46 -8.63
CA PHE A 331 6.59 2.93 -9.28
C PHE A 331 6.88 4.39 -8.87
N TYR A 332 8.14 4.74 -8.66
CA TYR A 332 8.56 6.04 -8.14
C TYR A 332 7.87 6.48 -6.84
N GLY A 333 7.25 5.56 -6.10
CA GLY A 333 6.49 5.87 -4.89
C GLY A 333 7.32 6.38 -3.71
N ALA A 334 8.65 6.16 -3.73
CA ALA A 334 9.61 6.74 -2.79
C ALA A 334 10.24 7.99 -3.43
N ASN A 335 9.54 9.11 -3.36
CA ASN A 335 9.81 10.36 -4.06
C ASN A 335 11.30 10.81 -4.06
N ARG A 336 12.01 10.69 -2.93
CA ARG A 336 13.39 11.17 -2.82
C ARG A 336 14.43 10.32 -3.56
N SER A 337 14.13 9.06 -3.82
CA SER A 337 15.08 8.09 -4.37
C SER A 337 14.65 7.46 -5.68
N GLY A 338 13.42 7.71 -6.12
CA GLY A 338 12.82 7.06 -7.28
C GLY A 338 12.58 5.56 -7.11
N ARG A 339 12.72 5.02 -5.87
CA ARG A 339 12.47 3.59 -5.61
C ARG A 339 10.99 3.28 -5.66
N TRP A 340 10.67 2.03 -5.98
CA TRP A 340 9.35 1.46 -5.79
C TRP A 340 8.93 1.53 -4.33
N ALA A 341 7.68 1.84 -4.07
CA ALA A 341 7.11 1.82 -2.73
C ALA A 341 6.01 0.76 -2.65
N GLY A 342 5.96 0.04 -1.52
CA GLY A 342 4.83 -0.83 -1.22
C GLY A 342 3.59 -0.03 -0.85
N ARG A 343 2.44 -0.58 -1.21
CA ARG A 343 1.11 -0.05 -0.87
C ARG A 343 0.31 -1.10 -0.11
N LEU A 344 -0.78 -0.70 0.50
CA LEU A 344 -1.72 -1.56 1.23
C LEU A 344 -1.02 -2.49 2.25
N ILE A 345 -0.74 -3.72 1.88
CA ILE A 345 -0.09 -4.72 2.75
C ILE A 345 1.38 -4.36 3.02
N GLN A 346 2.04 -3.60 2.13
CA GLN A 346 3.46 -3.22 2.20
C GLN A 346 4.38 -4.44 2.33
N LEU A 347 4.48 -5.21 1.24
CA LEU A 347 5.20 -6.48 1.16
C LEU A 347 6.65 -6.41 1.62
N GLN A 348 7.35 -5.28 1.37
CA GLN A 348 8.73 -5.05 1.77
C GLN A 348 8.93 -4.95 3.30
N ASN A 349 7.86 -4.72 4.06
CA ASN A 349 7.89 -4.54 5.53
C ASN A 349 7.29 -5.74 6.28
N LEU A 350 7.21 -6.91 5.65
CA LEU A 350 6.72 -8.12 6.31
C LEU A 350 7.78 -8.69 7.26
N PRO A 351 7.38 -9.18 8.44
CA PRO A 351 8.29 -9.83 9.37
C PRO A 351 9.04 -11.00 8.72
N GLN A 352 10.26 -11.25 9.18
CA GLN A 352 10.97 -12.47 8.85
C GLN A 352 10.48 -13.61 9.73
N ASN A 353 10.45 -14.81 9.18
CA ASN A 353 10.16 -16.03 9.92
C ASN A 353 11.46 -16.73 10.34
N HIS A 354 11.46 -17.23 11.57
CA HIS A 354 12.59 -17.96 12.16
C HIS A 354 12.14 -19.29 12.79
N MET A 355 10.85 -19.56 12.73
CA MET A 355 10.22 -20.77 13.26
C MET A 355 10.63 -22.00 12.45
N PRO A 356 11.15 -23.07 13.07
CA PRO A 356 11.59 -24.27 12.36
C PRO A 356 10.43 -25.11 11.81
N ASP A 357 9.29 -25.10 12.50
CA ASP A 357 8.06 -25.84 12.22
C ASP A 357 6.95 -24.97 11.62
N LEU A 358 7.35 -24.05 10.74
CA LEU A 358 6.47 -23.04 10.11
C LEU A 358 5.31 -23.69 9.33
N ALA A 359 5.54 -24.85 8.70
CA ALA A 359 4.52 -25.53 7.91
C ALA A 359 3.42 -26.14 8.79
N GLU A 360 3.81 -26.70 9.92
CA GLU A 360 2.93 -27.28 10.92
C GLU A 360 2.05 -26.21 11.56
N ALA A 361 2.66 -25.12 12.04
CA ALA A 361 1.94 -23.98 12.60
C ALA A 361 0.93 -23.39 11.60
N ARG A 362 1.35 -23.26 10.32
CA ARG A 362 0.47 -22.82 9.24
C ARG A 362 -0.73 -23.76 9.03
N ALA A 363 -0.49 -25.07 9.05
CA ALA A 363 -1.56 -26.07 8.87
C ALA A 363 -2.60 -25.99 9.99
N ILE A 364 -2.16 -25.79 11.23
CA ILE A 364 -3.04 -25.64 12.40
C ILE A 364 -3.88 -24.36 12.26
N VAL A 365 -3.26 -23.23 11.92
CA VAL A 365 -3.99 -21.97 11.71
C VAL A 365 -4.97 -22.10 10.55
N LYS A 366 -4.56 -22.70 9.43
CA LYS A 366 -5.45 -22.91 8.28
C LYS A 366 -6.64 -23.82 8.63
N ALA A 367 -6.46 -24.80 9.49
CA ALA A 367 -7.53 -25.67 9.97
C ALA A 367 -8.49 -24.99 10.96
N GLY A 368 -8.16 -23.81 11.48
CA GLY A 368 -8.98 -23.11 12.48
C GLY A 368 -8.85 -23.71 13.89
N ASP A 369 -7.80 -24.48 14.17
CA ASP A 369 -7.61 -25.17 15.45
C ASP A 369 -6.79 -24.30 16.43
N TYR A 370 -7.48 -23.35 17.07
CA TYR A 370 -6.87 -22.46 18.05
C TYR A 370 -6.33 -23.22 19.28
N ASP A 371 -7.06 -24.24 19.75
CA ASP A 371 -6.72 -24.91 21.00
C ASP A 371 -5.42 -25.74 20.83
N THR A 372 -5.23 -26.38 19.68
CA THR A 372 -3.94 -27.02 19.34
C THR A 372 -2.83 -25.99 19.19
N LEU A 373 -3.10 -24.82 18.57
CA LEU A 373 -2.08 -23.77 18.45
C LEU A 373 -1.63 -23.28 19.82
N GLN A 374 -2.59 -23.03 20.73
CA GLN A 374 -2.30 -22.56 22.10
C GLN A 374 -1.55 -23.61 22.93
N LEU A 375 -1.82 -24.89 22.69
CA LEU A 375 -1.12 -25.98 23.38
C LEU A 375 0.35 -26.11 22.97
N LEU A 376 0.65 -25.84 21.69
CA LEU A 376 1.98 -26.06 21.12
C LEU A 376 2.88 -24.81 21.11
N TYR A 377 2.29 -23.61 21.18
CA TYR A 377 3.01 -22.36 21.06
C TYR A 377 2.65 -21.38 22.19
N ASP A 378 3.64 -21.02 23.00
CA ASP A 378 3.48 -20.11 24.14
C ASP A 378 3.09 -18.68 23.76
N ASP A 379 3.56 -18.20 22.60
CA ASP A 379 3.30 -16.83 22.10
C ASP A 379 2.55 -16.89 20.77
N ILE A 380 1.23 -16.93 20.87
CA ILE A 380 0.32 -16.93 19.70
C ILE A 380 0.58 -15.71 18.79
N GLN A 381 0.80 -14.53 19.39
CA GLN A 381 1.03 -13.30 18.63
C GLN A 381 2.32 -13.37 17.81
N ASP A 382 3.36 -13.99 18.35
CA ASP A 382 4.61 -14.21 17.62
C ASP A 382 4.44 -15.24 16.51
N THR A 383 3.80 -16.35 16.82
CA THR A 383 3.50 -17.41 15.85
C THR A 383 2.73 -16.83 14.65
N LEU A 384 1.63 -16.12 14.90
CA LEU A 384 0.87 -15.48 13.83
C LEU A 384 1.71 -14.44 13.04
N SER A 385 2.59 -13.69 13.72
CA SER A 385 3.49 -12.75 13.06
C SER A 385 4.45 -13.44 12.09
N GLN A 386 4.98 -14.61 12.45
CA GLN A 386 5.88 -15.39 11.62
C GLN A 386 5.19 -16.05 10.43
N LEU A 387 3.89 -16.32 10.52
CA LEU A 387 3.09 -16.92 9.45
C LEU A 387 2.65 -15.93 8.37
N ILE A 388 2.78 -14.61 8.55
CA ILE A 388 2.24 -13.60 7.61
C ILE A 388 2.67 -13.85 6.17
N ARG A 389 3.94 -14.18 5.92
CA ARG A 389 4.44 -14.45 4.56
C ARG A 389 3.81 -15.69 3.92
N THR A 390 3.38 -16.65 4.72
CA THR A 390 2.79 -17.91 4.24
C THR A 390 1.35 -17.76 3.76
N ALA A 391 0.71 -16.61 4.03
CA ALA A 391 -0.59 -16.28 3.48
C ALA A 391 -0.54 -15.97 1.98
N PHE A 392 0.62 -15.56 1.44
CA PHE A 392 0.80 -15.41 0.00
C PHE A 392 1.05 -16.77 -0.64
N VAL A 393 0.24 -17.12 -1.62
CA VAL A 393 0.32 -18.42 -2.31
C VAL A 393 0.45 -18.23 -3.81
N PRO A 394 1.24 -19.08 -4.50
CA PRO A 394 1.22 -19.10 -5.95
C PRO A 394 -0.11 -19.68 -6.43
N ARG A 395 -0.51 -19.37 -7.66
CA ARG A 395 -1.66 -20.05 -8.28
C ARG A 395 -1.36 -21.56 -8.47
N PRO A 396 -2.40 -22.41 -8.55
CA PRO A 396 -2.21 -23.85 -8.75
C PRO A 396 -1.29 -24.17 -9.94
N GLY A 397 -0.31 -25.05 -9.73
CA GLY A 397 0.68 -25.44 -10.75
C GLY A 397 1.87 -24.50 -10.89
N TYR A 398 1.94 -23.43 -10.12
CA TYR A 398 3.04 -22.44 -10.12
C TYR A 398 3.78 -22.42 -8.79
N LYS A 399 4.94 -21.79 -8.79
CA LYS A 399 5.75 -21.54 -7.60
C LYS A 399 6.32 -20.11 -7.63
N PHE A 400 6.57 -19.55 -6.45
CA PHE A 400 7.35 -18.32 -6.36
C PHE A 400 8.84 -18.62 -6.63
N ILE A 401 9.46 -17.78 -7.44
CA ILE A 401 10.90 -17.71 -7.60
C ILE A 401 11.34 -16.41 -6.96
N VAL A 402 12.04 -16.51 -5.82
CA VAL A 402 12.45 -15.34 -5.03
C VAL A 402 13.96 -15.18 -5.13
N SER A 403 14.40 -14.02 -5.62
CA SER A 403 15.82 -13.66 -5.65
C SER A 403 16.01 -12.21 -5.23
N ASP A 404 17.17 -11.92 -4.63
CA ASP A 404 17.54 -10.59 -4.18
C ASP A 404 19.02 -10.32 -4.48
N PHE A 405 19.34 -9.09 -4.82
CA PHE A 405 20.73 -8.65 -5.02
C PHE A 405 21.42 -8.46 -3.67
N SER A 406 22.27 -9.39 -3.30
CA SER A 406 23.04 -9.30 -2.05
C SER A 406 23.90 -8.05 -1.98
N ALA A 407 23.62 -7.17 -1.02
CA ALA A 407 24.37 -5.94 -0.74
C ALA A 407 24.57 -5.03 -1.97
N ILE A 408 23.54 -4.86 -2.83
CA ILE A 408 23.67 -4.15 -4.12
C ILE A 408 24.19 -2.73 -3.94
N GLU A 409 23.74 -1.97 -2.95
CA GLU A 409 24.20 -0.61 -2.71
C GLU A 409 25.69 -0.56 -2.39
N ALA A 410 26.19 -1.48 -1.55
CA ALA A 410 27.61 -1.57 -1.23
C ALA A 410 28.46 -1.95 -2.45
N ARG A 411 27.93 -2.80 -3.35
CA ARG A 411 28.59 -3.17 -4.62
C ARG A 411 28.70 -1.98 -5.57
N VAL A 412 27.60 -1.29 -5.78
CA VAL A 412 27.53 -0.11 -6.66
C VAL A 412 28.42 1.01 -6.11
N LEU A 413 28.36 1.26 -4.80
CA LEU A 413 29.18 2.29 -4.15
C LEU A 413 30.68 1.96 -4.29
N ALA A 414 31.07 0.70 -4.04
CA ALA A 414 32.46 0.26 -4.20
C ALA A 414 32.96 0.43 -5.65
N TYR A 415 32.12 0.11 -6.62
CA TYR A 415 32.42 0.29 -8.04
C TYR A 415 32.61 1.77 -8.39
N LEU A 416 31.65 2.64 -8.02
CA LEU A 416 31.70 4.08 -8.29
C LEU A 416 32.88 4.78 -7.59
N ALA A 417 33.22 4.34 -6.37
CA ALA A 417 34.34 4.87 -5.59
C ALA A 417 35.70 4.31 -6.02
N GLY A 418 35.74 3.32 -6.91
CA GLY A 418 36.99 2.64 -7.30
C GLY A 418 37.62 1.82 -6.18
N GLU A 419 36.83 1.36 -5.19
CA GLU A 419 37.32 0.56 -4.05
C GLU A 419 37.57 -0.89 -4.43
N THR A 420 38.81 -1.17 -4.83
CA THR A 420 39.21 -2.50 -5.32
C THR A 420 39.13 -3.60 -4.27
N TRP A 421 39.38 -3.30 -3.00
CA TRP A 421 39.36 -4.31 -1.94
C TRP A 421 37.92 -4.83 -1.68
N ARG A 422 36.92 -3.95 -1.67
CA ARG A 422 35.52 -4.37 -1.53
C ARG A 422 35.05 -5.16 -2.74
N SER A 423 35.41 -4.70 -3.94
CA SER A 423 35.11 -5.40 -5.18
C SER A 423 35.70 -6.82 -5.17
N LYS A 424 36.94 -6.98 -4.65
CA LYS A 424 37.58 -8.28 -4.48
C LYS A 424 36.86 -9.17 -3.47
N VAL A 425 36.46 -8.63 -2.31
CA VAL A 425 35.67 -9.36 -1.30
C VAL A 425 34.38 -9.91 -1.91
N PHE A 426 33.68 -9.11 -2.72
CA PHE A 426 32.48 -9.54 -3.43
C PHE A 426 32.76 -10.63 -4.48
N ALA A 427 33.84 -10.48 -5.25
CA ALA A 427 34.22 -11.46 -6.27
C ALA A 427 34.58 -12.81 -5.64
N GLU A 428 35.17 -12.81 -4.45
CA GLU A 428 35.50 -13.98 -3.66
C GLU A 428 34.33 -14.60 -2.92
N GLY A 429 33.12 -14.03 -3.04
CA GLY A 429 31.90 -14.50 -2.35
C GLY A 429 31.95 -14.36 -0.83
N LYS A 430 32.84 -13.53 -0.29
CA LYS A 430 32.96 -13.28 1.15
C LYS A 430 31.90 -12.31 1.67
N ASP A 431 31.63 -12.39 2.95
CA ASP A 431 30.70 -11.47 3.64
C ASP A 431 31.32 -10.09 3.79
N ILE A 432 30.81 -9.10 3.09
CA ILE A 432 31.31 -7.72 3.09
C ILE A 432 31.24 -7.08 4.48
N TYR A 433 30.23 -7.41 5.28
CA TYR A 433 30.07 -6.86 6.63
C TYR A 433 31.11 -7.41 7.59
N CYS A 434 31.48 -8.69 7.46
CA CYS A 434 32.61 -9.28 8.18
C CYS A 434 33.93 -8.63 7.76
N ALA A 435 34.14 -8.46 6.45
CA ALA A 435 35.35 -7.83 5.92
C ALA A 435 35.47 -6.37 6.37
N SER A 436 34.39 -5.59 6.32
CA SER A 436 34.36 -4.21 6.82
C SER A 436 34.64 -4.13 8.33
N ALA A 437 33.98 -4.97 9.12
CA ALA A 437 34.23 -5.02 10.58
C ALA A 437 35.67 -5.43 10.88
N SER A 438 36.23 -6.39 10.15
CA SER A 438 37.63 -6.80 10.31
C SER A 438 38.61 -5.65 10.07
N GLN A 439 38.36 -4.82 9.06
CA GLN A 439 39.16 -3.62 8.83
C GLN A 439 38.96 -2.54 9.88
N MET A 440 37.71 -2.29 10.28
CA MET A 440 37.39 -1.26 11.29
C MET A 440 38.01 -1.55 12.66
N PHE A 441 38.03 -2.81 13.06
CA PHE A 441 38.47 -3.23 14.40
C PHE A 441 39.84 -3.88 14.42
N GLY A 442 40.47 -4.11 13.27
CA GLY A 442 41.81 -4.72 13.17
C GLY A 442 41.85 -6.18 13.64
N VAL A 443 40.72 -6.87 13.69
CA VAL A 443 40.59 -8.27 14.14
C VAL A 443 39.82 -9.10 13.14
N PRO A 444 40.08 -10.42 13.03
CA PRO A 444 39.28 -11.28 12.17
C PRO A 444 37.84 -11.35 12.68
N VAL A 445 36.88 -11.21 11.75
CA VAL A 445 35.44 -11.29 12.03
C VAL A 445 34.81 -12.33 11.10
N GLU A 446 34.14 -13.32 11.67
CA GLU A 446 33.45 -14.38 10.95
C GLU A 446 31.95 -14.38 11.31
N LYS A 447 31.09 -14.68 10.32
CA LYS A 447 29.63 -14.60 10.47
C LYS A 447 29.09 -15.44 11.64
N HIS A 448 29.61 -16.65 11.80
CA HIS A 448 29.22 -17.61 12.85
C HIS A 448 30.43 -18.13 13.62
N GLY A 449 31.45 -17.29 13.82
CA GLY A 449 32.71 -17.64 14.46
C GLY A 449 33.32 -16.48 15.25
N ILE A 450 34.64 -16.36 15.16
CA ILE A 450 35.43 -15.39 15.91
C ILE A 450 34.92 -13.96 15.68
N ASN A 451 34.66 -13.23 16.77
CA ASN A 451 34.20 -11.84 16.76
C ASN A 451 32.91 -11.59 15.95
N GLY A 452 32.06 -12.60 15.75
CA GLY A 452 30.85 -12.51 14.93
C GLY A 452 29.88 -11.41 15.37
N HIS A 453 29.88 -11.02 16.65
CA HIS A 453 29.08 -9.92 17.20
C HIS A 453 29.46 -8.55 16.57
N LEU A 454 30.71 -8.40 16.09
CA LEU A 454 31.16 -7.18 15.40
C LEU A 454 30.62 -7.04 13.99
N ARG A 455 30.15 -8.12 13.36
CA ARG A 455 29.61 -8.11 11.99
C ARG A 455 28.52 -7.04 11.82
N GLN A 456 27.65 -6.87 12.85
CA GLN A 456 26.59 -5.87 12.78
C GLN A 456 27.13 -4.43 12.71
N LYS A 457 28.29 -4.17 13.31
CA LYS A 457 28.96 -2.86 13.21
C LYS A 457 29.52 -2.59 11.82
N GLY A 458 29.87 -3.63 11.07
CA GLY A 458 30.32 -3.51 9.69
C GLY A 458 29.23 -3.19 8.66
N LYS A 459 27.97 -3.08 9.10
CA LYS A 459 26.82 -2.65 8.26
C LYS A 459 26.63 -1.11 8.24
N ILE A 460 27.32 -0.36 9.07
CA ILE A 460 27.19 1.08 9.24
C ILE A 460 27.95 1.87 8.15
#